data_db41b957e18b32a2e3a76a8164983b50
#
_entry.id   db41b957e18b32a2e3a76a8164983b50
#
_cell.length_a   1.000
_cell.length_b   1.000
_cell.length_c   1.000
_cell.angle_alpha   90.00
_cell.angle_beta   90.00
_cell.angle_gamma   90.00
#
_symmetry.space_group_name_H-M   'P 1'
#
loop_
_entity.id
_entity.type
_entity.pdbx_description
1 polymer ?
#
loop_
_entity_poly.entity_id
_entity_poly.type
_entity_poly.pdbx_seq_one_letter_code
_entity_poly.pdbx_strand_id
1 'polypeptide(L)'
;MTSFCTASPRRLAASLLAVLSLAAAAPARAHDSWLQPVPRGGAAGLLLLGTGNRFPAFDVGIDPHYLVKPGCTDAAGSRQPLDAVRNLPNSLLMRAAAAAESCWLQLTPFDVTVPPDKVPVYLDEVRPPPALLAAWAGMQARGRPWQERYTKHARIALPGPAGDIGPAAAQPAPLGMDMLLAEVKADTAGGLPMQLQLQVLRDGQPLPSLAVELVNADRPMPGTWLQTDAAGRITLPRPPAGRWLLRAVDLRLAVDPPDSWDSRFVTLSFSLH
;
A
#
# COMPACT_ATOMS: atom_id res chain seq x y z
N MET A 1 25.63 79.54 -36.82
CA MET A 1 25.99 79.04 -35.50
C MET A 1 24.97 78.04 -35.09
N THR A 2 25.25 76.78 -35.45
CA THR A 2 24.32 75.64 -35.24
C THR A 2 25.01 74.66 -34.35
N SER A 3 24.43 74.48 -33.14
CA SER A 3 24.94 73.53 -32.13
C SER A 3 24.25 72.21 -32.30
N PHE A 4 25.03 71.13 -32.52
CA PHE A 4 24.54 69.74 -32.63
C PHE A 4 24.58 69.12 -31.23
N CYS A 5 23.38 68.72 -30.74
CA CYS A 5 23.25 67.87 -29.57
C CYS A 5 23.41 66.41 -29.99
N THR A 6 24.40 65.74 -29.47
CA THR A 6 24.57 64.29 -29.60
C THR A 6 23.80 63.56 -28.53
N ALA A 7 22.85 62.71 -28.94
CA ALA A 7 22.09 61.84 -28.08
C ALA A 7 22.87 60.53 -27.80
N SER A 8 23.02 60.21 -26.52
CA SER A 8 23.67 58.98 -26.04
C SER A 8 22.66 57.81 -26.02
N PRO A 9 23.00 56.61 -26.49
CA PRO A 9 22.08 55.46 -26.43
C PRO A 9 22.07 54.87 -25.03
N ARG A 10 20.88 54.88 -24.40
CA ARG A 10 20.60 54.15 -23.15
C ARG A 10 20.64 52.65 -23.42
N ARG A 11 21.60 51.95 -22.79
CA ARG A 11 21.67 50.51 -22.73
C ARG A 11 20.53 49.97 -21.84
N LEU A 12 19.55 49.32 -22.45
CA LEU A 12 18.56 48.51 -21.76
C LEU A 12 19.22 47.19 -21.27
N ALA A 13 19.49 47.12 -19.98
CA ALA A 13 19.87 45.90 -19.32
C ALA A 13 18.61 45.04 -19.14
N ALA A 14 18.47 44.00 -19.96
CA ALA A 14 17.46 42.97 -19.77
C ALA A 14 17.88 42.05 -18.61
N SER A 15 17.26 42.24 -17.45
CA SER A 15 17.38 41.33 -16.33
C SER A 15 16.58 40.07 -16.61
N LEU A 16 17.30 38.99 -16.99
CA LEU A 16 16.71 37.64 -17.04
C LEU A 16 16.47 37.20 -15.59
N LEU A 17 15.23 37.25 -15.12
CA LEU A 17 14.80 36.54 -13.91
C LEU A 17 14.75 35.06 -14.26
N ALA A 18 15.78 34.32 -13.88
CA ALA A 18 15.76 32.86 -13.84
C ALA A 18 14.85 32.45 -12.66
N VAL A 19 13.60 32.13 -12.95
CA VAL A 19 12.72 31.46 -12.01
C VAL A 19 13.24 30.05 -11.83
N LEU A 20 14.06 29.81 -10.79
CA LEU A 20 14.36 28.49 -10.31
C LEU A 20 13.06 27.91 -9.74
N SER A 21 12.37 27.11 -10.55
CA SER A 21 11.32 26.23 -10.06
C SER A 21 11.98 25.18 -9.16
N LEU A 22 12.00 25.43 -7.84
CA LEU A 22 12.22 24.38 -6.87
C LEU A 22 11.00 23.43 -6.99
N ALA A 23 11.10 22.45 -7.86
CA ALA A 23 10.27 21.26 -7.75
C ALA A 23 10.62 20.65 -6.39
N ALA A 24 9.77 20.90 -5.39
CA ALA A 24 9.82 20.21 -4.12
C ALA A 24 9.67 18.72 -4.46
N ALA A 25 10.78 18.00 -4.53
CA ALA A 25 10.79 16.56 -4.67
C ALA A 25 10.05 16.02 -3.42
N ALA A 26 8.78 15.67 -3.60
CA ALA A 26 8.06 14.94 -2.57
C ALA A 26 8.92 13.71 -2.20
N PRO A 27 9.10 13.40 -0.91
CA PRO A 27 9.88 12.24 -0.51
C PRO A 27 9.30 11.04 -1.25
N ALA A 28 10.16 10.27 -1.95
CA ALA A 28 9.77 9.02 -2.56
C ALA A 28 9.50 8.03 -1.43
N ARG A 29 8.29 8.00 -0.95
CA ARG A 29 7.79 6.99 -0.02
C ARG A 29 7.23 5.84 -0.85
N ALA A 30 7.38 4.62 -0.34
CA ALA A 30 6.71 3.48 -0.91
C ALA A 30 5.19 3.70 -0.80
N HIS A 31 4.58 4.16 -1.91
CA HIS A 31 3.14 4.39 -1.95
C HIS A 31 2.40 3.05 -1.84
N ASP A 32 1.62 2.87 -0.79
CA ASP A 32 0.73 1.72 -0.69
C ASP A 32 -0.56 1.94 -1.48
N SER A 33 -1.16 0.85 -1.93
CA SER A 33 -2.48 0.88 -2.54
C SER A 33 -3.45 0.12 -1.65
N TRP A 34 -4.63 0.68 -1.38
CA TRP A 34 -5.63 0.02 -0.52
C TRP A 34 -7.05 0.28 -1.00
N LEU A 35 -7.96 -0.58 -0.54
CA LEU A 35 -9.40 -0.39 -0.64
C LEU A 35 -9.91 0.26 0.65
N GLN A 36 -10.94 1.10 0.56
CA GLN A 36 -11.68 1.60 1.72
C GLN A 36 -13.14 1.88 1.37
N PRO A 37 -14.08 1.82 2.33
CA PRO A 37 -15.46 2.21 2.08
C PRO A 37 -15.56 3.68 1.68
N VAL A 38 -16.54 4.01 0.85
CA VAL A 38 -16.90 5.42 0.58
C VAL A 38 -17.32 6.07 1.91
N PRO A 39 -16.76 7.24 2.27
CA PRO A 39 -17.14 7.92 3.50
C PRO A 39 -18.64 8.22 3.55
N ARG A 40 -19.17 8.43 4.75
CA ARG A 40 -20.57 8.65 5.13
C ARG A 40 -21.51 9.11 4.00
N GLY A 41 -22.59 8.37 3.77
CA GLY A 41 -23.60 8.64 2.74
C GLY A 41 -23.41 7.90 1.42
N GLY A 42 -22.34 7.11 1.27
CA GLY A 42 -22.18 6.20 0.14
C GLY A 42 -23.19 5.05 0.16
N ALA A 43 -23.65 4.62 -1.00
CA ALA A 43 -24.47 3.41 -1.10
C ALA A 43 -23.68 2.19 -0.64
N ALA A 44 -24.37 1.21 -0.03
CA ALA A 44 -23.77 -0.05 0.36
C ALA A 44 -23.02 -0.70 -0.82
N GLY A 45 -21.87 -1.30 -0.56
CA GLY A 45 -21.05 -1.96 -1.58
C GLY A 45 -20.17 -1.01 -2.42
N LEU A 46 -20.15 0.30 -2.15
CA LEU A 46 -19.21 1.20 -2.82
C LEU A 46 -17.89 1.29 -2.06
N LEU A 47 -16.79 1.09 -2.79
CA LEU A 47 -15.43 1.15 -2.30
C LEU A 47 -14.61 2.18 -3.09
N LEU A 48 -13.58 2.72 -2.48
CA LEU A 48 -12.55 3.51 -3.14
C LEU A 48 -11.25 2.73 -3.15
N LEU A 49 -10.59 2.69 -4.29
CA LEU A 49 -9.23 2.19 -4.46
C LEU A 49 -8.32 3.36 -4.83
N GLY A 50 -7.20 3.47 -4.16
CA GLY A 50 -6.21 4.50 -4.48
C GLY A 50 -4.85 4.14 -3.92
N THR A 51 -3.89 4.99 -4.22
CA THR A 51 -2.51 4.88 -3.76
C THR A 51 -2.15 6.12 -2.95
N GLY A 52 -1.42 5.94 -1.85
CA GLY A 52 -1.02 7.07 -1.03
C GLY A 52 0.09 6.72 -0.05
N ASN A 53 0.64 7.76 0.59
CA ASN A 53 1.69 7.67 1.59
C ASN A 53 1.15 7.60 3.01
N ARG A 54 -0.10 8.02 3.21
CA ARG A 54 -0.67 8.17 4.55
C ARG A 54 -2.13 7.70 4.56
N PHE A 55 -2.36 6.52 5.11
CA PHE A 55 -3.71 6.02 5.33
C PHE A 55 -4.50 6.98 6.24
N PRO A 56 -5.76 7.32 5.90
CA PRO A 56 -6.56 6.83 4.77
C PRO A 56 -6.62 7.76 3.54
N ALA A 57 -5.67 8.70 3.40
CA ALA A 57 -5.68 9.69 2.32
C ALA A 57 -5.02 9.12 1.05
N PHE A 58 -5.70 9.22 -0.07
CA PHE A 58 -5.15 8.87 -1.38
C PHE A 58 -4.47 10.08 -2.02
N ASP A 59 -3.29 9.86 -2.58
CA ASP A 59 -2.54 10.84 -3.36
C ASP A 59 -2.82 10.68 -4.86
N VAL A 60 -3.00 9.43 -5.32
CA VAL A 60 -3.15 9.09 -6.74
C VAL A 60 -4.25 8.04 -6.94
N GLY A 61 -5.09 8.25 -7.95
CA GLY A 61 -6.04 7.25 -8.44
C GLY A 61 -5.34 6.14 -9.23
N ILE A 62 -6.01 5.02 -9.38
CA ILE A 62 -5.54 3.85 -10.14
C ILE A 62 -6.42 3.72 -11.38
N ASP A 63 -5.80 3.64 -12.55
CA ASP A 63 -6.54 3.39 -13.78
C ASP A 63 -7.04 1.94 -13.82
N PRO A 64 -8.31 1.68 -14.21
CA PRO A 64 -8.88 0.35 -14.27
C PRO A 64 -8.10 -0.68 -15.09
N HIS A 65 -7.35 -0.26 -16.12
CA HIS A 65 -6.58 -1.19 -16.95
C HIS A 65 -5.43 -1.88 -16.19
N TYR A 66 -5.02 -1.35 -15.03
CA TYR A 66 -4.02 -2.00 -14.17
C TYR A 66 -4.61 -3.07 -13.27
N LEU A 67 -5.95 -3.22 -13.21
CA LEU A 67 -6.58 -4.20 -12.32
C LEU A 67 -6.42 -5.62 -12.83
N VAL A 68 -5.95 -6.49 -11.97
CA VAL A 68 -5.85 -7.94 -12.23
C VAL A 68 -6.60 -8.66 -11.11
N LYS A 69 -7.41 -9.65 -11.50
CA LYS A 69 -8.15 -10.52 -10.56
C LYS A 69 -8.98 -9.77 -9.50
N PRO A 70 -9.70 -8.68 -9.82
CA PRO A 70 -10.60 -8.08 -8.84
C PRO A 70 -11.73 -9.06 -8.49
N GLY A 71 -12.12 -9.09 -7.23
CA GLY A 71 -13.21 -9.94 -6.76
C GLY A 71 -13.53 -9.75 -5.30
N CYS A 72 -14.63 -10.33 -4.87
CA CYS A 72 -15.07 -10.36 -3.49
C CYS A 72 -15.50 -11.78 -3.09
N THR A 73 -15.68 -12.00 -1.79
CA THR A 73 -16.26 -13.22 -1.22
C THR A 73 -17.31 -12.82 -0.19
N ASP A 74 -18.46 -13.50 -0.19
CA ASP A 74 -19.50 -13.38 0.83
C ASP A 74 -19.24 -14.33 2.02
N ALA A 75 -20.11 -14.29 3.03
CA ALA A 75 -20.02 -15.14 4.22
C ALA A 75 -20.03 -16.65 3.90
N ALA A 76 -20.69 -17.06 2.82
CA ALA A 76 -20.77 -18.45 2.39
C ALA A 76 -19.55 -18.91 1.58
N GLY A 77 -18.60 -18.02 1.31
CA GLY A 77 -17.42 -18.31 0.48
C GLY A 77 -17.70 -18.20 -1.02
N SER A 78 -18.87 -17.70 -1.44
CA SER A 78 -19.21 -17.53 -2.84
C SER A 78 -18.48 -16.31 -3.41
N ARG A 79 -17.87 -16.49 -4.58
CA ARG A 79 -17.16 -15.41 -5.27
C ARG A 79 -18.13 -14.45 -5.94
N GLN A 80 -17.87 -13.17 -5.78
CA GLN A 80 -18.64 -12.07 -6.31
C GLN A 80 -17.73 -11.14 -7.13
N PRO A 81 -18.26 -10.41 -8.13
CA PRO A 81 -17.48 -9.42 -8.87
C PRO A 81 -17.13 -8.21 -7.99
N LEU A 82 -16.01 -7.58 -8.34
CA LEU A 82 -15.63 -6.25 -7.89
C LEU A 82 -15.37 -5.39 -9.12
N ASP A 83 -16.31 -4.53 -9.46
CA ASP A 83 -16.29 -3.79 -10.72
C ASP A 83 -15.79 -2.37 -10.57
N ALA A 84 -14.97 -1.90 -11.51
CA ALA A 84 -14.62 -0.50 -11.63
C ALA A 84 -15.82 0.31 -12.15
N VAL A 85 -16.18 1.39 -11.46
CA VAL A 85 -17.34 2.22 -11.79
C VAL A 85 -16.93 3.52 -12.46
N ARG A 86 -15.99 4.25 -11.85
CA ARG A 86 -15.58 5.58 -12.33
C ARG A 86 -14.25 6.03 -11.72
N ASN A 87 -13.41 6.63 -12.55
CA ASN A 87 -12.23 7.34 -12.09
C ASN A 87 -12.64 8.63 -11.35
N LEU A 88 -12.03 8.85 -10.19
CA LEU A 88 -12.09 10.08 -9.41
C LEU A 88 -10.69 10.73 -9.43
N PRO A 89 -10.52 11.99 -9.00
CA PRO A 89 -9.22 12.66 -9.04
C PRO A 89 -8.08 11.87 -8.38
N ASN A 90 -8.33 11.28 -7.19
CA ASN A 90 -7.30 10.59 -6.40
C ASN A 90 -7.68 9.14 -6.08
N SER A 91 -8.71 8.57 -6.70
CA SER A 91 -9.16 7.21 -6.44
C SER A 91 -9.98 6.65 -7.60
N LEU A 92 -10.15 5.34 -7.59
CA LEU A 92 -11.09 4.62 -8.45
C LEU A 92 -12.28 4.19 -7.62
N LEU A 93 -13.49 4.61 -8.04
CA LEU A 93 -14.73 4.11 -7.43
C LEU A 93 -14.98 2.69 -7.92
N MET A 94 -15.15 1.77 -6.97
CA MET A 94 -15.41 0.36 -7.21
C MET A 94 -16.79 -0.01 -6.65
N ARG A 95 -17.40 -1.06 -7.21
CA ARG A 95 -18.66 -1.62 -6.72
C ARG A 95 -18.48 -3.09 -6.40
N ALA A 96 -18.77 -3.45 -5.14
CA ALA A 96 -18.90 -4.80 -4.66
C ALA A 96 -20.38 -5.20 -4.53
N ALA A 97 -20.67 -6.48 -4.53
CA ALA A 97 -22.01 -6.97 -4.18
C ALA A 97 -22.35 -6.59 -2.73
N ALA A 98 -23.64 -6.39 -2.45
CA ALA A 98 -24.09 -5.99 -1.11
C ALA A 98 -23.79 -7.02 0.00
N ALA A 99 -23.69 -8.30 -0.37
CA ALA A 99 -23.35 -9.40 0.56
C ALA A 99 -21.85 -9.66 0.69
N ALA A 100 -21.00 -8.87 0.04
CA ALA A 100 -19.54 -9.06 0.12
C ALA A 100 -19.02 -8.74 1.52
N GLU A 101 -18.20 -9.65 2.07
CA GLU A 101 -17.51 -9.46 3.36
C GLU A 101 -16.01 -9.26 3.20
N SER A 102 -15.43 -9.67 2.08
CA SER A 102 -14.03 -9.42 1.76
C SER A 102 -13.88 -9.17 0.27
N CYS A 103 -13.16 -8.10 -0.10
CA CYS A 103 -12.85 -7.81 -1.49
C CYS A 103 -11.35 -7.67 -1.68
N TRP A 104 -10.87 -7.99 -2.89
CA TRP A 104 -9.44 -7.95 -3.21
C TRP A 104 -9.20 -7.60 -4.67
N LEU A 105 -7.99 -7.19 -4.96
CA LEU A 105 -7.43 -7.04 -6.30
C LEU A 105 -5.91 -7.13 -6.27
N GLN A 106 -5.35 -7.36 -7.45
CA GLN A 106 -3.94 -7.21 -7.73
C GLN A 106 -3.76 -6.17 -8.82
N LEU A 107 -2.67 -5.42 -8.82
CA LEU A 107 -2.28 -4.57 -9.94
C LEU A 107 -1.31 -5.32 -10.85
N THR A 108 -1.24 -4.91 -12.13
CA THR A 108 -0.19 -5.37 -13.03
C THR A 108 1.19 -5.05 -12.44
N PRO A 109 2.23 -5.84 -12.73
CA PRO A 109 3.58 -5.50 -12.31
C PRO A 109 4.05 -4.17 -12.91
N PHE A 110 4.87 -3.44 -12.14
CA PHE A 110 5.52 -2.21 -12.55
C PHE A 110 7.03 -2.35 -12.38
N ASP A 111 7.78 -1.74 -13.31
CA ASP A 111 9.23 -1.65 -13.21
C ASP A 111 9.62 -0.23 -12.76
N VAL A 112 10.55 -0.12 -11.82
CA VAL A 112 11.03 1.17 -11.29
C VAL A 112 12.53 1.15 -11.07
N THR A 113 13.17 2.30 -11.28
CA THR A 113 14.51 2.58 -10.80
C THR A 113 14.41 3.56 -9.65
N VAL A 114 14.77 3.12 -8.45
CA VAL A 114 14.73 4.00 -7.27
C VAL A 114 16.00 4.85 -7.23
N PRO A 115 15.88 6.18 -7.11
CA PRO A 115 17.04 7.06 -6.97
C PRO A 115 17.88 6.69 -5.74
N PRO A 116 19.21 6.72 -5.82
CA PRO A 116 20.10 6.28 -4.73
C PRO A 116 19.85 6.96 -3.39
N ASP A 117 19.46 8.24 -3.40
CA ASP A 117 19.14 9.03 -2.21
C ASP A 117 17.80 8.64 -1.57
N LYS A 118 16.94 7.89 -2.28
CA LYS A 118 15.64 7.40 -1.79
C LYS A 118 15.69 5.96 -1.27
N VAL A 119 16.69 5.18 -1.67
CA VAL A 119 16.80 3.78 -1.24
C VAL A 119 16.87 3.63 0.29
N PRO A 120 17.60 4.43 1.06
CA PRO A 120 17.62 4.30 2.51
C PRO A 120 16.23 4.49 3.15
N VAL A 121 15.44 5.46 2.68
CA VAL A 121 14.08 5.70 3.17
C VAL A 121 13.18 4.52 2.81
N TYR A 122 13.28 4.01 1.57
CA TYR A 122 12.54 2.84 1.13
C TYR A 122 12.84 1.60 1.98
N LEU A 123 14.12 1.33 2.27
CA LEU A 123 14.53 0.20 3.10
C LEU A 123 14.04 0.32 4.56
N ASP A 124 13.98 1.53 5.11
CA ASP A 124 13.42 1.77 6.45
C ASP A 124 11.90 1.50 6.48
N GLU A 125 11.19 1.83 5.40
CA GLU A 125 9.75 1.58 5.26
C GLU A 125 9.40 0.12 4.99
N VAL A 126 10.29 -0.65 4.33
CA VAL A 126 10.06 -2.06 3.97
C VAL A 126 10.56 -3.02 5.06
N ARG A 127 11.58 -2.62 5.81
CA ARG A 127 12.24 -3.42 6.85
C ARG A 127 12.65 -4.82 6.38
N PRO A 128 13.45 -4.93 5.32
CA PRO A 128 13.86 -6.22 4.81
C PRO A 128 14.80 -6.94 5.78
N PRO A 129 14.92 -8.27 5.67
CA PRO A 129 15.89 -9.05 6.45
C PRO A 129 17.34 -8.55 6.22
N PRO A 130 18.24 -8.70 7.23
CA PRO A 130 19.64 -8.23 7.14
C PRO A 130 20.40 -8.75 5.92
N ALA A 131 20.08 -9.97 5.45
CA ALA A 131 20.70 -10.54 4.25
C ALA A 131 20.45 -9.70 2.98
N LEU A 132 19.27 -9.08 2.84
CA LEU A 132 18.96 -8.21 1.71
C LEU A 132 19.65 -6.85 1.82
N LEU A 133 19.82 -6.33 3.04
CA LEU A 133 20.62 -5.13 3.27
C LEU A 133 22.08 -5.35 2.85
N ALA A 134 22.66 -6.51 3.21
CA ALA A 134 24.02 -6.90 2.81
C ALA A 134 24.12 -7.07 1.27
N ALA A 135 23.11 -7.67 0.63
CA ALA A 135 23.05 -7.80 -0.82
C ALA A 135 23.05 -6.44 -1.51
N TRP A 136 22.25 -5.49 -1.00
CA TRP A 136 22.24 -4.12 -1.52
C TRP A 136 23.59 -3.41 -1.36
N ALA A 137 24.21 -3.51 -0.20
CA ALA A 137 25.54 -2.94 0.03
C ALA A 137 26.57 -3.49 -1.01
N GLY A 138 26.51 -4.78 -1.31
CA GLY A 138 27.33 -5.39 -2.36
C GLY A 138 27.00 -4.87 -3.77
N MET A 139 25.75 -4.62 -4.09
CA MET A 139 25.35 -4.02 -5.38
C MET A 139 25.84 -2.57 -5.49
N GLN A 140 25.69 -1.78 -4.43
CA GLN A 140 26.21 -0.40 -4.38
C GLN A 140 27.71 -0.34 -4.59
N ALA A 141 28.46 -1.22 -3.94
CA ALA A 141 29.92 -1.28 -4.10
C ALA A 141 30.35 -1.59 -5.57
N ARG A 142 29.48 -2.24 -6.34
CA ARG A 142 29.68 -2.49 -7.77
C ARG A 142 29.07 -1.42 -8.68
N GLY A 143 28.55 -0.32 -8.14
CA GLY A 143 27.91 0.76 -8.89
C GLY A 143 26.57 0.36 -9.55
N ARG A 144 25.87 -0.65 -9.02
CA ARG A 144 24.59 -1.08 -9.57
C ARG A 144 23.48 -0.18 -9.07
N PRO A 145 22.55 0.29 -9.94
CA PRO A 145 21.38 1.04 -9.52
C PRO A 145 20.37 0.10 -8.85
N TRP A 146 19.45 0.66 -8.05
CA TRP A 146 18.29 -0.08 -7.57
C TRP A 146 17.27 -0.19 -8.69
N GLN A 147 17.11 -1.37 -9.23
CA GLN A 147 16.10 -1.71 -10.22
C GLN A 147 15.15 -2.73 -9.59
N GLU A 148 13.86 -2.45 -9.65
CA GLU A 148 12.86 -3.26 -8.98
C GLU A 148 11.64 -3.47 -9.88
N ARG A 149 11.17 -4.72 -9.91
CA ARG A 149 9.85 -5.08 -10.41
C ARG A 149 8.94 -5.34 -9.24
N TYR A 150 7.86 -4.58 -9.12
CA TYR A 150 6.94 -4.71 -8.00
C TYR A 150 5.50 -5.00 -8.44
N THR A 151 4.78 -5.74 -7.59
CA THR A 151 3.35 -6.02 -7.75
C THR A 151 2.62 -5.61 -6.48
N LYS A 152 1.48 -4.95 -6.62
CA LYS A 152 0.65 -4.53 -5.47
C LYS A 152 -0.59 -5.38 -5.36
N HIS A 153 -0.93 -5.73 -4.12
CA HIS A 153 -2.11 -6.49 -3.75
C HIS A 153 -2.87 -5.71 -2.69
N ALA A 154 -4.15 -5.48 -2.89
CA ALA A 154 -4.99 -4.77 -1.95
C ALA A 154 -6.19 -5.64 -1.56
N ARG A 155 -6.47 -5.69 -0.26
CA ARG A 155 -7.61 -6.39 0.30
C ARG A 155 -8.35 -5.51 1.29
N ILE A 156 -9.64 -5.73 1.44
CA ILE A 156 -10.47 -5.15 2.50
C ILE A 156 -11.30 -6.25 3.16
N ALA A 157 -11.36 -6.23 4.49
CA ALA A 157 -12.37 -6.93 5.26
C ALA A 157 -13.51 -5.95 5.55
N LEU A 158 -14.67 -6.24 5.02
CA LEU A 158 -15.89 -5.47 5.28
C LEU A 158 -16.52 -5.95 6.58
N PRO A 159 -17.18 -5.09 7.35
CA PRO A 159 -17.83 -5.49 8.58
C PRO A 159 -18.97 -6.46 8.29
N GLY A 160 -19.04 -7.54 9.04
CA GLY A 160 -20.18 -8.42 9.09
C GLY A 160 -21.41 -7.73 9.69
N PRO A 161 -22.59 -8.39 9.71
CA PRO A 161 -23.84 -7.81 10.24
C PRO A 161 -23.74 -7.36 11.69
N ALA A 162 -22.88 -7.99 12.50
CA ALA A 162 -22.63 -7.62 13.90
C ALA A 162 -21.54 -6.56 14.08
N GLY A 163 -20.94 -6.05 12.99
CA GLY A 163 -19.83 -5.10 13.05
C GLY A 163 -18.48 -5.73 13.39
N ASP A 164 -18.38 -7.06 13.31
CA ASP A 164 -17.19 -7.89 13.50
C ASP A 164 -16.45 -8.14 12.16
N ILE A 165 -15.31 -8.79 12.23
CA ILE A 165 -14.62 -9.28 11.05
C ILE A 165 -15.34 -10.53 10.53
N GLY A 166 -15.96 -10.42 9.35
CA GLY A 166 -16.68 -11.54 8.74
C GLY A 166 -15.77 -12.72 8.37
N PRO A 167 -16.30 -13.96 8.32
CA PRO A 167 -15.53 -15.17 8.05
C PRO A 167 -14.85 -15.17 6.68
N ALA A 168 -15.35 -14.42 5.71
CA ALA A 168 -14.72 -14.30 4.39
C ALA A 168 -13.34 -13.64 4.45
N ALA A 169 -13.04 -12.83 5.45
CA ALA A 169 -11.72 -12.23 5.61
C ALA A 169 -10.62 -13.25 5.94
N ALA A 170 -10.98 -14.41 6.51
CA ALA A 170 -10.08 -15.51 6.82
C ALA A 170 -9.90 -16.50 5.65
N GLN A 171 -10.61 -16.33 4.54
CA GLN A 171 -10.53 -17.21 3.38
C GLN A 171 -9.48 -16.69 2.37
N PRO A 172 -8.60 -17.54 1.82
CA PRO A 172 -7.61 -17.11 0.84
C PRO A 172 -8.25 -16.55 -0.45
N ALA A 173 -7.72 -15.43 -0.93
CA ALA A 173 -8.02 -14.89 -2.24
C ALA A 173 -7.01 -15.41 -3.29
N PRO A 174 -7.34 -15.39 -4.59
CA PRO A 174 -6.45 -15.86 -5.66
C PRO A 174 -5.36 -14.81 -6.00
N LEU A 175 -4.66 -14.33 -4.99
CA LEU A 175 -3.62 -13.31 -5.07
C LEU A 175 -2.23 -13.94 -4.98
N GLY A 176 -1.24 -13.30 -5.62
CA GLY A 176 0.16 -13.68 -5.48
C GLY A 176 0.72 -13.41 -4.08
N MET A 177 0.16 -12.42 -3.38
CA MET A 177 0.39 -12.16 -1.96
C MET A 177 -0.93 -11.77 -1.30
N ASP A 178 -1.24 -12.34 -0.14
CA ASP A 178 -2.52 -12.17 0.54
C ASP A 178 -2.36 -12.01 2.05
N MET A 179 -3.28 -11.30 2.66
CA MET A 179 -3.43 -11.19 4.11
C MET A 179 -4.81 -11.68 4.53
N LEU A 180 -4.84 -12.66 5.38
CA LEU A 180 -6.06 -13.21 6.00
C LEU A 180 -6.22 -12.63 7.38
N LEU A 181 -7.45 -12.30 7.78
CA LEU A 181 -7.76 -11.72 9.08
C LEU A 181 -8.95 -12.44 9.71
N ALA A 182 -8.81 -12.83 10.97
CA ALA A 182 -9.87 -13.42 11.77
C ALA A 182 -9.91 -12.82 13.17
N GLU A 183 -11.10 -12.75 13.76
CA GLU A 183 -11.25 -12.57 15.20
C GLU A 183 -11.25 -13.95 15.86
N VAL A 184 -10.39 -14.12 16.86
CA VAL A 184 -10.27 -15.37 17.62
C VAL A 184 -10.45 -15.09 19.10
N LYS A 185 -11.06 -16.04 19.82
CA LYS A 185 -11.09 -15.97 21.29
C LYS A 185 -9.72 -16.34 21.82
N ALA A 186 -9.23 -15.58 22.79
CA ALA A 186 -8.00 -15.99 23.48
C ALA A 186 -8.26 -17.29 24.25
N ASP A 187 -7.37 -18.26 24.08
CA ASP A 187 -7.46 -19.57 24.78
C ASP A 187 -6.96 -19.43 26.22
N THR A 188 -7.86 -18.92 27.09
CA THR A 188 -7.53 -18.76 28.50
C THR A 188 -8.77 -19.03 29.35
N ALA A 189 -8.61 -19.67 30.49
CA ALA A 189 -9.63 -20.13 31.43
C ALA A 189 -10.46 -19.01 32.10
N GLY A 190 -10.39 -17.76 31.61
CA GLY A 190 -11.01 -16.59 32.29
C GLY A 190 -11.98 -15.76 31.46
N GLY A 191 -12.42 -16.23 30.29
CA GLY A 191 -13.38 -15.46 29.46
C GLY A 191 -12.74 -14.21 28.86
N LEU A 192 -11.72 -14.36 28.02
CA LEU A 192 -10.81 -13.31 27.61
C LEU A 192 -11.19 -12.53 26.37
N PRO A 193 -10.52 -11.36 26.20
CA PRO A 193 -10.82 -10.45 25.13
C PRO A 193 -10.55 -11.10 23.76
N MET A 194 -11.36 -10.70 22.78
CA MET A 194 -11.14 -11.06 21.39
C MET A 194 -9.75 -10.61 20.94
N GLN A 195 -9.10 -11.44 20.16
CA GLN A 195 -7.81 -11.16 19.52
C GLN A 195 -7.99 -11.12 18.03
N LEU A 196 -7.11 -10.40 17.34
CA LEU A 196 -6.96 -10.53 15.89
C LEU A 196 -5.87 -11.54 15.58
N GLN A 197 -6.15 -12.44 14.66
CA GLN A 197 -5.16 -13.31 14.03
C GLN A 197 -5.03 -12.92 12.56
N LEU A 198 -3.84 -12.45 12.20
CA LEU A 198 -3.42 -12.22 10.84
C LEU A 198 -2.64 -13.44 10.34
N GLN A 199 -2.81 -13.81 9.07
CA GLN A 199 -1.89 -14.70 8.37
C GLN A 199 -1.51 -14.11 7.02
N VAL A 200 -0.20 -14.10 6.72
CA VAL A 200 0.32 -13.64 5.43
C VAL A 200 0.70 -14.84 4.58
N LEU A 201 0.26 -14.80 3.33
CA LEU A 201 0.52 -15.85 2.34
C LEU A 201 1.26 -15.25 1.13
N ARG A 202 2.22 -16.01 0.58
CA ARG A 202 2.79 -15.79 -0.75
C ARG A 202 2.55 -17.04 -1.60
N ASP A 203 1.91 -16.86 -2.75
CA ASP A 203 1.53 -17.94 -3.66
C ASP A 203 0.76 -19.07 -2.93
N GLY A 204 -0.11 -18.69 -1.98
CA GLY A 204 -0.91 -19.60 -1.15
C GLY A 204 -0.14 -20.28 -0.02
N GLN A 205 1.16 -20.03 0.16
CA GLN A 205 1.98 -20.60 1.22
C GLN A 205 2.22 -19.58 2.35
N PRO A 206 2.25 -19.98 3.62
CA PRO A 206 2.60 -19.13 4.73
C PRO A 206 3.94 -18.41 4.54
N LEU A 207 4.00 -17.11 4.84
CA LEU A 207 5.19 -16.29 4.71
C LEU A 207 5.75 -15.94 6.09
N PRO A 208 6.78 -16.65 6.58
CA PRO A 208 7.38 -16.39 7.88
C PRO A 208 8.34 -15.20 7.85
N SER A 209 8.60 -14.65 9.04
CA SER A 209 9.60 -13.60 9.30
C SER A 209 9.39 -12.31 8.50
N LEU A 210 8.17 -12.05 8.06
CA LEU A 210 7.81 -10.83 7.35
C LEU A 210 7.48 -9.72 8.34
N ALA A 211 8.04 -8.54 8.12
CA ALA A 211 7.66 -7.33 8.85
C ALA A 211 6.30 -6.83 8.34
N VAL A 212 5.37 -6.60 9.27
CA VAL A 212 4.02 -6.09 8.98
C VAL A 212 3.77 -4.85 9.83
N GLU A 213 3.32 -3.78 9.23
CA GLU A 213 2.92 -2.57 9.96
C GLU A 213 1.40 -2.49 10.11
N LEU A 214 0.94 -2.28 11.35
CA LEU A 214 -0.43 -1.96 11.67
C LEU A 214 -0.59 -0.46 11.85
N VAL A 215 -1.36 0.17 10.98
CA VAL A 215 -1.58 1.62 10.92
C VAL A 215 -3.02 1.96 11.32
N ASN A 216 -3.20 2.98 12.13
CA ASN A 216 -4.50 3.54 12.48
C ASN A 216 -4.76 4.84 11.71
N ALA A 217 -5.96 5.02 11.17
CA ALA A 217 -6.33 6.21 10.39
C ALA A 217 -6.27 7.52 11.20
N ASP A 218 -6.48 7.45 12.50
CA ASP A 218 -6.63 8.62 13.37
C ASP A 218 -5.36 8.89 14.22
N ARG A 219 -4.27 8.11 13.98
CA ARG A 219 -2.99 8.27 14.67
C ARG A 219 -1.87 8.62 13.69
N PRO A 220 -0.84 9.37 14.15
CA PRO A 220 0.30 9.65 13.29
C PRO A 220 1.10 8.40 12.97
N MET A 221 1.73 8.38 11.80
CA MET A 221 2.75 7.40 11.42
C MET A 221 4.04 7.63 12.23
N PRO A 222 4.89 6.60 12.44
CA PRO A 222 4.71 5.21 12.01
C PRO A 222 3.69 4.46 12.84
N GLY A 223 3.17 3.36 12.27
CA GLY A 223 2.29 2.43 12.97
C GLY A 223 3.05 1.49 13.92
N THR A 224 2.37 0.43 14.34
CA THR A 224 2.97 -0.64 15.15
C THR A 224 3.55 -1.71 14.25
N TRP A 225 4.85 -1.99 14.39
CA TRP A 225 5.52 -3.05 13.64
C TRP A 225 5.40 -4.38 14.35
N LEU A 226 5.07 -5.40 13.58
CA LEU A 226 4.86 -6.78 13.97
C LEU A 226 5.70 -7.68 13.05
N GLN A 227 5.86 -8.95 13.42
CA GLN A 227 6.57 -9.92 12.59
C GLN A 227 5.81 -11.24 12.55
N THR A 228 5.70 -11.86 11.37
CA THR A 228 5.06 -13.16 11.22
C THR A 228 5.92 -14.27 11.82
N ASP A 229 5.28 -15.25 12.45
CA ASP A 229 5.89 -16.48 12.96
C ASP A 229 6.20 -17.48 11.84
N ALA A 230 6.65 -18.69 12.22
CA ALA A 230 6.96 -19.77 11.28
C ALA A 230 5.77 -20.22 10.42
N ALA A 231 4.52 -19.98 10.87
CA ALA A 231 3.30 -20.26 10.12
C ALA A 231 2.75 -19.03 9.36
N GLY A 232 3.56 -17.98 9.25
CA GLY A 232 3.16 -16.73 8.61
C GLY A 232 2.09 -15.96 9.41
N ARG A 233 1.95 -16.19 10.73
CA ARG A 233 0.89 -15.64 11.56
C ARG A 233 1.38 -14.57 12.51
N ILE A 234 0.47 -13.68 12.86
CA ILE A 234 0.60 -12.70 13.94
C ILE A 234 -0.69 -12.78 14.75
N THR A 235 -0.58 -12.89 16.07
CA THR A 235 -1.72 -12.76 16.98
C THR A 235 -1.51 -11.53 17.85
N LEU A 236 -2.49 -10.66 17.91
CA LEU A 236 -2.42 -9.41 18.67
C LEU A 236 -3.75 -9.14 19.40
N PRO A 237 -3.74 -8.43 20.52
CA PRO A 237 -4.97 -7.96 21.16
C PRO A 237 -5.83 -7.19 20.16
N ARG A 238 -7.15 -7.37 20.21
CA ARG A 238 -8.07 -6.63 19.35
C ARG A 238 -7.84 -5.12 19.52
N PRO A 239 -7.47 -4.41 18.46
CA PRO A 239 -7.31 -2.96 18.55
C PRO A 239 -8.61 -2.25 18.88
N PRO A 240 -8.59 -1.01 19.37
CA PRO A 240 -9.81 -0.23 19.62
C PRO A 240 -10.59 0.02 18.31
N ALA A 241 -11.85 0.44 18.48
CA ALA A 241 -12.68 0.87 17.35
C ALA A 241 -11.95 1.90 16.49
N GLY A 242 -12.16 1.84 15.18
CA GLY A 242 -11.50 2.71 14.21
C GLY A 242 -11.22 2.04 12.88
N ARG A 243 -10.59 2.78 11.98
CA ARG A 243 -10.15 2.30 10.65
C ARG A 243 -8.68 1.93 10.71
N TRP A 244 -8.36 0.76 10.19
CA TRP A 244 -7.05 0.15 10.29
C TRP A 244 -6.54 -0.32 8.93
N LEU A 245 -5.23 -0.29 8.76
CA LEU A 245 -4.52 -0.83 7.61
C LEU A 245 -3.37 -1.72 8.12
N LEU A 246 -3.32 -2.96 7.65
CA LEU A 246 -2.13 -3.80 7.69
C LEU A 246 -1.40 -3.64 6.37
N ARG A 247 -0.08 -3.45 6.41
CA ARG A 247 0.76 -3.36 5.22
C ARG A 247 2.06 -4.12 5.38
N ALA A 248 2.54 -4.72 4.30
CA ALA A 248 3.83 -5.40 4.26
C ALA A 248 4.39 -5.43 2.85
N VAL A 249 5.70 -5.60 2.76
CA VAL A 249 6.41 -5.78 1.49
C VAL A 249 7.33 -6.99 1.61
N ASP A 250 7.12 -7.98 0.75
CA ASP A 250 8.06 -9.10 0.59
C ASP A 250 9.04 -8.75 -0.54
N LEU A 251 10.21 -8.28 -0.14
CA LEU A 251 11.31 -7.92 -1.04
C LEU A 251 12.24 -9.12 -1.23
N ARG A 252 12.62 -9.39 -2.47
CA ARG A 252 13.55 -10.47 -2.83
C ARG A 252 14.53 -10.03 -3.90
N LEU A 253 15.68 -10.70 -3.97
CA LEU A 253 16.51 -10.64 -5.16
C LEU A 253 15.76 -11.30 -6.32
N ALA A 254 15.73 -10.63 -7.48
CA ALA A 254 15.18 -11.22 -8.68
C ALA A 254 16.14 -12.31 -9.21
N VAL A 255 15.56 -13.33 -9.81
CA VAL A 255 16.32 -14.38 -10.50
C VAL A 255 16.81 -13.86 -11.84
N ASP A 256 15.96 -13.08 -12.53
CA ASP A 256 16.22 -12.48 -13.84
C ASP A 256 15.50 -11.14 -13.94
N PRO A 257 16.21 -10.03 -14.28
CA PRO A 257 17.67 -9.95 -14.46
C PRO A 257 18.43 -9.99 -13.11
N PRO A 258 19.68 -10.45 -13.08
CA PRO A 258 20.50 -10.43 -11.88
C PRO A 258 20.79 -8.98 -11.43
N ASP A 259 21.15 -8.81 -10.15
CA ASP A 259 21.36 -7.50 -9.53
C ASP A 259 20.13 -6.58 -9.59
N SER A 260 18.94 -7.17 -9.51
CA SER A 260 17.66 -6.47 -9.42
C SER A 260 16.76 -7.06 -8.33
N TRP A 261 15.62 -6.43 -8.11
CA TRP A 261 14.69 -6.77 -7.05
C TRP A 261 13.33 -7.16 -7.59
N ASP A 262 12.69 -8.14 -6.95
CA ASP A 262 11.26 -8.48 -7.07
C ASP A 262 10.60 -8.20 -5.74
N SER A 263 9.56 -7.38 -5.73
CA SER A 263 8.81 -7.11 -4.52
C SER A 263 7.31 -7.28 -4.69
N ARG A 264 6.67 -7.70 -3.62
CA ARG A 264 5.21 -7.78 -3.53
C ARG A 264 4.73 -6.98 -2.34
N PHE A 265 3.98 -5.94 -2.64
CA PHE A 265 3.27 -5.12 -1.66
C PHE A 265 1.92 -5.75 -1.38
N VAL A 266 1.53 -5.80 -0.13
CA VAL A 266 0.20 -6.24 0.25
C VAL A 266 -0.36 -5.33 1.33
N THR A 267 -1.63 -5.00 1.18
CA THR A 267 -2.40 -4.26 2.19
C THR A 267 -3.69 -4.99 2.51
N LEU A 268 -4.12 -4.89 3.76
CA LEU A 268 -5.46 -5.27 4.20
C LEU A 268 -6.03 -4.16 5.06
N SER A 269 -7.10 -3.54 4.60
CA SER A 269 -7.85 -2.54 5.37
C SER A 269 -9.08 -3.16 6.04
N PHE A 270 -9.42 -2.64 7.21
CA PHE A 270 -10.60 -3.09 7.97
C PHE A 270 -11.08 -2.00 8.93
N SER A 271 -12.29 -2.14 9.43
CA SER A 271 -12.86 -1.27 10.48
C SER A 271 -13.34 -2.12 11.64
N LEU A 272 -13.14 -1.61 12.85
CA LEU A 272 -13.66 -2.17 14.09
C LEU A 272 -14.65 -1.18 14.73
N HIS A 273 -15.74 -1.68 15.29
CA HIS A 273 -16.82 -0.91 15.90
C HIS A 273 -17.00 -1.25 17.38
#